data_a89fc9780747342f8448f990cceb8e9a
#
_entry.id   a89fc9780747342f8448f990cceb8e9a
#
_cell.length_a   1.000
_cell.length_b   1.000
_cell.length_c   1.000
_cell.angle_alpha   90.00
_cell.angle_beta   90.00
_cell.angle_gamma   90.00
#
_symmetry.space_group_name_H-M   'P 1'
#
loop_
_entity.id
_entity.type
_entity.pdbx_description
1 polymer ?
#
loop_
_entity_poly.entity_id
_entity_poly.type
_entity_poly.pdbx_seq_one_letter_code
_entity_poly.pdbx_strand_id
1 'polypeptide(L)'
;GMINLSQLSPSDSLAAVGWGAFMLAIAAATQDIAVDAWRVEVAPPDEQGAMAAAYQLGYRTAIIAGTAGAFWVAAEHDWHLSLTSMAAMSGIGILATLLTREPAVTAARESLDQEQRVIDWLAARPHWPAWLRALGAQFIGAVVCPLTDFFVRNGWRTGALIFAFICTYRLTDYAGGVMANPFYIDHGYTLKQVATVVKFFGLFATLF
;
A
#
# COMPACT_ATOMS: atom_id res chain seq x y z
N GLY A 1 4.22 -4.82 13.23
CA GLY A 1 4.81 -3.76 12.42
C GLY A 1 4.99 -2.48 13.22
N MET A 2 3.99 -1.59 13.25
CA MET A 2 4.07 -0.26 13.92
C MET A 2 4.41 -0.35 15.41
N ILE A 3 3.83 -1.28 16.17
CA ILE A 3 4.15 -1.48 17.60
C ILE A 3 5.62 -1.86 17.79
N ASN A 4 6.20 -2.70 16.94
CA ASN A 4 7.63 -3.01 17.04
C ASN A 4 8.49 -1.79 16.71
N LEU A 5 8.09 -1.00 15.70
CA LEU A 5 8.78 0.25 15.36
C LEU A 5 8.73 1.27 16.48
N SER A 6 7.64 1.37 17.24
CA SER A 6 7.53 2.30 18.36
C SER A 6 8.49 2.00 19.52
N GLN A 7 8.99 0.77 19.60
CA GLN A 7 9.93 0.33 20.63
C GLN A 7 11.40 0.46 20.21
N LEU A 8 11.66 0.77 18.94
CA LEU A 8 13.00 0.95 18.40
C LEU A 8 13.42 2.41 18.46
N SER A 9 14.62 2.66 18.97
CA SER A 9 15.22 3.99 18.96
C SER A 9 16.24 4.09 17.80
N PRO A 10 16.17 5.14 16.98
CA PRO A 10 17.18 5.38 15.94
C PRO A 10 18.58 5.54 16.47
N SER A 11 18.72 6.01 17.72
CA SER A 11 20.01 6.14 18.42
C SER A 11 20.66 4.80 18.74
N ASP A 12 19.85 3.75 18.94
CA ASP A 12 20.37 2.44 19.34
C ASP A 12 20.72 1.59 18.11
N SER A 13 19.86 1.60 17.08
CA SER A 13 20.12 0.88 15.84
C SER A 13 19.30 1.44 14.68
N LEU A 14 19.92 2.27 13.86
CA LEU A 14 19.31 2.77 12.62
C LEU A 14 18.95 1.64 11.64
N ALA A 15 19.76 0.57 11.61
CA ALA A 15 19.51 -0.59 10.77
C ALA A 15 18.23 -1.33 11.19
N ALA A 16 17.98 -1.51 12.48
CA ALA A 16 16.76 -2.16 12.98
C ALA A 16 15.51 -1.34 12.64
N VAL A 17 15.57 -0.02 12.78
CA VAL A 17 14.47 0.88 12.37
C VAL A 17 14.24 0.79 10.86
N GLY A 18 15.30 0.79 10.05
CA GLY A 18 15.23 0.65 8.59
C GLY A 18 14.58 -0.68 8.16
N TRP A 19 14.98 -1.79 8.76
CA TRP A 19 14.36 -3.10 8.51
C TRP A 19 12.90 -3.15 8.95
N GLY A 20 12.57 -2.59 10.10
CA GLY A 20 11.19 -2.49 10.58
C GLY A 20 10.31 -1.68 9.64
N ALA A 21 10.78 -0.53 9.17
CA ALA A 21 10.10 0.31 8.18
C ALA A 21 9.93 -0.41 6.83
N PHE A 22 10.96 -1.13 6.36
CA PHE A 22 10.90 -1.90 5.13
C PHE A 22 9.86 -3.03 5.20
N MET A 23 9.82 -3.79 6.28
CA MET A 23 8.79 -4.82 6.48
C MET A 23 7.38 -4.23 6.54
N LEU A 24 7.23 -3.07 7.19
CA LEU A 24 5.95 -2.36 7.24
C LEU A 24 5.52 -1.88 5.85
N ALA A 25 6.44 -1.38 5.04
CA ALA A 25 6.17 -0.94 3.67
C ALA A 25 5.71 -2.11 2.77
N ILE A 26 6.35 -3.28 2.87
CA ILE A 26 5.91 -4.48 2.15
C ILE A 26 4.49 -4.89 2.58
N ALA A 27 4.22 -4.90 3.88
CA ALA A 27 2.89 -5.26 4.38
C ALA A 27 1.81 -4.26 3.90
N ALA A 28 2.11 -2.96 3.92
CA ALA A 28 1.22 -1.92 3.42
C ALA A 28 0.96 -2.06 1.90
N ALA A 29 2.00 -2.26 1.11
CA ALA A 29 1.86 -2.48 -0.33
C ALA A 29 1.01 -3.73 -0.66
N THR A 30 1.18 -4.81 0.11
CA THR A 30 0.37 -6.02 -0.05
C THR A 30 -1.10 -5.75 0.29
N GLN A 31 -1.35 -4.99 1.35
CA GLN A 31 -2.70 -4.59 1.72
C GLN A 31 -3.35 -3.72 0.65
N ASP A 32 -2.63 -2.74 0.08
CA ASP A 32 -3.13 -1.87 -0.98
C ASP A 32 -3.56 -2.67 -2.22
N ILE A 33 -2.76 -3.67 -2.63
CA ILE A 33 -3.10 -4.55 -3.75
C ILE A 33 -4.41 -5.32 -3.45
N ALA A 34 -4.56 -5.87 -2.24
CA ALA A 34 -5.74 -6.62 -1.87
C ALA A 34 -7.00 -5.74 -1.82
N VAL A 35 -6.89 -4.52 -1.28
CA VAL A 35 -8.00 -3.55 -1.22
C VAL A 35 -8.40 -3.07 -2.61
N ASP A 36 -7.43 -2.81 -3.49
CA ASP A 36 -7.69 -2.38 -4.87
C ASP A 36 -8.36 -3.49 -5.68
N ALA A 37 -7.93 -4.74 -5.54
CA ALA A 37 -8.57 -5.89 -6.16
C ALA A 37 -10.03 -6.05 -5.68
N TRP A 38 -10.22 -6.07 -4.35
CA TRP A 38 -11.55 -6.19 -3.75
C TRP A 38 -12.50 -5.07 -4.23
N ARG A 39 -12.01 -3.82 -4.29
CA ARG A 39 -12.80 -2.68 -4.75
C ARG A 39 -13.32 -2.84 -6.17
N VAL A 40 -12.50 -3.37 -7.06
CA VAL A 40 -12.89 -3.60 -8.47
C VAL A 40 -13.91 -4.73 -8.59
N GLU A 41 -13.78 -5.77 -7.75
CA GLU A 41 -14.65 -6.94 -7.80
C GLU A 41 -16.02 -6.71 -7.15
N VAL A 42 -16.08 -5.92 -6.08
CA VAL A 42 -17.32 -5.75 -5.30
C VAL A 42 -18.30 -4.76 -5.92
N ALA A 43 -17.82 -3.75 -6.64
CA ALA A 43 -18.65 -2.71 -7.22
C ALA A 43 -19.05 -3.03 -8.66
N PRO A 44 -20.34 -2.96 -9.02
CA PRO A 44 -20.79 -3.09 -10.39
C PRO A 44 -20.25 -1.94 -11.27
N PRO A 45 -20.17 -2.10 -12.60
CA PRO A 45 -19.54 -1.14 -13.51
C PRO A 45 -20.08 0.30 -13.40
N ASP A 46 -21.36 0.45 -13.14
CA ASP A 46 -22.05 1.74 -12.98
C ASP A 46 -21.75 2.44 -11.65
N GLU A 47 -21.34 1.70 -10.61
CA GLU A 47 -20.96 2.22 -9.30
C GLU A 47 -19.45 2.42 -9.12
N GLN A 48 -18.62 2.00 -10.07
CA GLN A 48 -17.15 2.10 -9.97
C GLN A 48 -16.67 3.52 -9.72
N GLY A 49 -17.32 4.53 -10.32
CA GLY A 49 -16.99 5.94 -10.09
C GLY A 49 -17.24 6.39 -8.65
N ALA A 50 -18.40 6.03 -8.07
CA ALA A 50 -18.74 6.34 -6.69
C ALA A 50 -17.80 5.61 -5.71
N MET A 51 -17.49 4.35 -5.97
CA MET A 51 -16.54 3.57 -5.18
C MET A 51 -15.13 4.18 -5.20
N ALA A 52 -14.65 4.62 -6.37
CA ALA A 52 -13.37 5.29 -6.51
C ALA A 52 -13.33 6.63 -5.73
N ALA A 53 -14.41 7.40 -5.76
CA ALA A 53 -14.51 8.65 -5.01
C ALA A 53 -14.51 8.39 -3.48
N ALA A 54 -15.26 7.41 -3.00
CA ALA A 54 -15.28 7.02 -1.59
C ALA A 54 -13.90 6.52 -1.11
N TYR A 55 -13.25 5.69 -1.90
CA TYR A 55 -11.89 5.22 -1.65
C TYR A 55 -10.90 6.39 -1.55
N GLN A 56 -10.94 7.33 -2.49
CA GLN A 56 -10.05 8.48 -2.50
C GLN A 56 -10.28 9.41 -1.32
N LEU A 57 -11.54 9.61 -0.90
CA LEU A 57 -11.86 10.39 0.29
C LEU A 57 -11.32 9.71 1.56
N GLY A 58 -11.53 8.40 1.71
CA GLY A 58 -10.98 7.62 2.81
C GLY A 58 -9.45 7.67 2.86
N TYR A 59 -8.79 7.50 1.71
CA TYR A 59 -7.34 7.59 1.59
C TYR A 59 -6.80 8.96 2.03
N ARG A 60 -7.40 10.06 1.57
CA ARG A 60 -6.99 11.42 1.97
C ARG A 60 -7.21 11.69 3.44
N THR A 61 -8.34 11.25 4.00
CA THR A 61 -8.62 11.35 5.43
C THR A 61 -7.58 10.58 6.25
N ALA A 62 -7.24 9.36 5.83
CA ALA A 62 -6.23 8.54 6.48
C ALA A 62 -4.83 9.16 6.42
N ILE A 63 -4.45 9.78 5.29
CA ILE A 63 -3.17 10.52 5.19
C ILE A 63 -3.09 11.65 6.21
N ILE A 64 -4.16 12.44 6.37
CA ILE A 64 -4.17 13.53 7.35
C ILE A 64 -4.04 12.97 8.77
N ALA A 65 -4.90 12.02 9.12
CA ALA A 65 -4.86 11.41 10.44
C ALA A 65 -3.49 10.75 10.72
N GLY A 66 -2.95 10.02 9.76
CA GLY A 66 -1.69 9.29 9.88
C GLY A 66 -0.45 10.17 9.86
N THR A 67 -0.47 11.31 9.16
CA THR A 67 0.72 12.20 9.08
C THR A 67 0.60 13.40 10.01
N ALA A 68 -0.44 14.22 9.86
CA ALA A 68 -0.63 15.38 10.72
C ALA A 68 -0.93 14.96 12.16
N GLY A 69 -1.78 13.95 12.36
CA GLY A 69 -2.07 13.40 13.68
C GLY A 69 -0.83 12.81 14.35
N ALA A 70 -0.03 12.04 13.60
CA ALA A 70 1.22 11.49 14.12
C ALA A 70 2.21 12.57 14.57
N PHE A 71 2.42 13.61 13.76
CA PHE A 71 3.29 14.71 14.10
C PHE A 71 2.77 15.53 15.28
N TRP A 72 1.46 15.71 15.36
CA TRP A 72 0.87 16.44 16.48
C TRP A 72 1.02 15.69 17.80
N VAL A 73 0.73 14.40 17.82
CA VAL A 73 0.95 13.56 19.02
C VAL A 73 2.43 13.51 19.38
N ALA A 74 3.35 13.37 18.42
CA ALA A 74 4.77 13.37 18.67
C ALA A 74 5.30 14.70 19.20
N ALA A 75 4.69 15.83 18.80
CA ALA A 75 5.07 17.16 19.28
C ALA A 75 4.58 17.47 20.70
N GLU A 76 3.41 16.92 21.09
CA GLU A 76 2.85 17.14 22.44
C GLU A 76 3.36 16.12 23.48
N HIS A 77 3.73 14.93 23.02
CA HIS A 77 4.16 13.80 23.85
C HIS A 77 5.50 13.26 23.37
N ASP A 78 5.47 12.11 22.67
CA ASP A 78 6.65 11.45 22.15
C ASP A 78 6.33 10.60 20.89
N TRP A 79 7.39 10.11 20.24
CA TRP A 79 7.27 9.25 19.06
C TRP A 79 6.71 7.86 19.39
N HIS A 80 6.94 7.36 20.60
CA HIS A 80 6.42 6.06 21.02
C HIS A 80 4.89 6.09 21.09
N LEU A 81 4.32 7.10 21.75
CA LEU A 81 2.87 7.27 21.86
C LEU A 81 2.26 7.56 20.48
N SER A 82 2.93 8.35 19.65
CA SER A 82 2.50 8.64 18.29
C SER A 82 2.35 7.35 17.46
N LEU A 83 3.38 6.54 17.38
CA LEU A 83 3.35 5.28 16.60
C LEU A 83 2.38 4.26 17.18
N THR A 84 2.23 4.22 18.50
CA THR A 84 1.25 3.32 19.16
C THR A 84 -0.18 3.74 18.87
N SER A 85 -0.47 5.05 18.90
CA SER A 85 -1.80 5.56 18.52
C SER A 85 -2.14 5.30 17.06
N MET A 86 -1.17 5.43 16.14
CA MET A 86 -1.35 5.08 14.73
C MET A 86 -1.56 3.57 14.55
N ALA A 87 -0.88 2.74 15.34
CA ALA A 87 -1.11 1.30 15.35
C ALA A 87 -2.54 0.95 15.84
N ALA A 88 -3.05 1.66 16.84
CA ALA A 88 -4.43 1.49 17.29
C ALA A 88 -5.45 1.91 16.22
N MET A 89 -5.20 3.03 15.51
CA MET A 89 -6.04 3.47 14.39
C MET A 89 -6.05 2.46 13.24
N SER A 90 -4.96 1.77 12.97
CA SER A 90 -4.93 0.71 11.96
C SER A 90 -5.85 -0.48 12.30
N GLY A 91 -6.24 -0.63 13.57
CA GLY A 91 -7.27 -1.57 14.02
C GLY A 91 -8.64 -1.34 13.39
N ILE A 92 -8.97 -0.10 13.00
CA ILE A 92 -10.20 0.23 12.27
C ILE A 92 -10.22 -0.50 10.92
N GLY A 93 -9.10 -0.53 10.21
CA GLY A 93 -8.96 -1.26 8.95
C GLY A 93 -9.13 -2.78 9.15
N ILE A 94 -8.57 -3.34 10.22
CA ILE A 94 -8.73 -4.75 10.56
C ILE A 94 -10.20 -5.07 10.84
N LEU A 95 -10.88 -4.25 11.64
CA LEU A 95 -12.31 -4.41 11.92
C LEU A 95 -13.16 -4.31 10.66
N ALA A 96 -12.88 -3.33 9.80
CA ALA A 96 -13.55 -3.19 8.52
C ALA A 96 -13.38 -4.44 7.65
N THR A 97 -12.17 -4.97 7.55
CA THR A 97 -11.88 -6.21 6.78
C THR A 97 -12.64 -7.42 7.35
N LEU A 98 -12.72 -7.56 8.68
CA LEU A 98 -13.44 -8.66 9.32
C LEU A 98 -14.96 -8.57 9.17
N LEU A 99 -15.50 -7.36 9.02
CA LEU A 99 -16.94 -7.11 8.85
C LEU A 99 -17.38 -7.16 7.38
N THR A 100 -16.44 -7.01 6.46
CA THR A 100 -16.71 -7.00 5.02
C THR A 100 -16.84 -8.42 4.50
N ARG A 101 -17.87 -8.68 3.68
CA ARG A 101 -18.06 -9.97 3.02
C ARG A 101 -17.17 -10.08 1.78
N GLU A 102 -16.61 -11.25 1.55
CA GLU A 102 -15.95 -11.54 0.29
C GLU A 102 -16.96 -11.50 -0.86
N PRO A 103 -16.64 -10.84 -1.99
CA PRO A 103 -17.46 -10.90 -3.19
C PRO A 103 -17.53 -12.34 -3.70
N ALA A 104 -18.66 -12.73 -4.28
CA ALA A 104 -18.78 -14.02 -4.94
C ALA A 104 -17.84 -14.02 -6.15
N VAL A 105 -16.77 -14.80 -6.09
CA VAL A 105 -15.81 -14.91 -7.19
C VAL A 105 -16.51 -15.53 -8.39
N THR A 106 -16.86 -14.71 -9.36
CA THR A 106 -17.26 -15.19 -10.66
C THR A 106 -15.99 -15.61 -11.39
N ALA A 107 -15.74 -16.92 -11.44
CA ALA A 107 -14.58 -17.48 -12.13
C ALA A 107 -14.63 -17.07 -13.60
N ALA A 108 -14.00 -15.97 -13.95
CA ALA A 108 -13.84 -15.55 -15.33
C ALA A 108 -12.93 -16.56 -16.06
N ARG A 109 -13.15 -16.76 -17.34
CA ARG A 109 -12.35 -17.67 -18.19
C ARG A 109 -10.84 -17.38 -18.11
N GLU A 110 -10.48 -16.14 -17.83
CA GLU A 110 -9.10 -15.69 -17.60
C GLU A 110 -8.43 -16.29 -16.36
N SER A 111 -9.22 -16.62 -15.32
CA SER A 111 -8.67 -17.29 -14.12
C SER A 111 -8.31 -18.75 -14.41
N LEU A 112 -8.93 -19.40 -15.39
CA LEU A 112 -8.64 -20.79 -15.73
C LEU A 112 -7.25 -20.94 -16.38
N ASP A 113 -6.87 -20.03 -17.28
CA ASP A 113 -5.54 -20.05 -17.89
C ASP A 113 -4.43 -19.72 -16.86
N GLN A 114 -4.74 -18.88 -15.89
CA GLN A 114 -3.83 -18.58 -14.78
C GLN A 114 -3.70 -19.78 -13.84
N GLU A 115 -4.79 -20.45 -13.52
CA GLU A 115 -4.79 -21.68 -12.75
C GLU A 115 -4.01 -22.80 -13.47
N GLN A 116 -4.17 -22.96 -14.76
CA GLN A 116 -3.45 -23.97 -15.53
C GLN A 116 -1.95 -23.74 -15.50
N ARG A 117 -1.47 -22.51 -15.67
CA ARG A 117 -0.04 -22.16 -15.55
C ARG A 117 0.53 -22.46 -14.15
N VAL A 118 -0.25 -22.19 -13.10
CA VAL A 118 0.14 -22.50 -11.73
C VAL A 118 0.19 -24.02 -11.51
N ILE A 119 -0.80 -24.75 -12.03
CA ILE A 119 -0.86 -26.22 -11.96
C ILE A 119 0.37 -26.82 -12.66
N ASP A 120 0.67 -26.39 -13.88
CA ASP A 120 1.81 -26.87 -14.66
C ASP A 120 3.14 -26.58 -13.95
N TRP A 121 3.26 -25.39 -13.34
CA TRP A 121 4.44 -25.04 -12.56
C TRP A 121 4.61 -25.91 -11.31
N LEU A 122 3.52 -26.20 -10.61
CA LEU A 122 3.50 -27.09 -9.44
C LEU A 122 3.82 -28.55 -9.81
N ALA A 123 3.29 -29.00 -10.95
CA ALA A 123 3.55 -30.34 -11.47
C ALA A 123 5.01 -30.56 -11.86
N ALA A 124 5.67 -29.51 -12.38
CA ALA A 124 7.08 -29.54 -12.73
C ALA A 124 8.03 -29.61 -11.51
N ARG A 125 7.54 -29.39 -10.28
CA ARG A 125 8.36 -29.27 -9.06
C ARG A 125 7.81 -30.09 -7.89
N PRO A 126 7.59 -31.38 -8.04
CA PRO A 126 6.99 -32.22 -6.99
C PRO A 126 7.92 -32.39 -5.76
N HIS A 127 9.25 -32.23 -5.97
CA HIS A 127 10.26 -32.44 -4.92
C HIS A 127 10.47 -31.23 -4.01
N TRP A 128 9.85 -30.10 -4.30
CA TRP A 128 10.00 -28.92 -3.45
C TRP A 128 9.15 -29.02 -2.18
N PRO A 129 9.63 -28.49 -1.04
CA PRO A 129 8.85 -28.41 0.19
C PRO A 129 7.49 -27.73 -0.04
N ALA A 130 6.45 -28.18 0.66
CA ALA A 130 5.08 -27.70 0.46
C ALA A 130 4.95 -26.18 0.62
N TRP A 131 5.66 -25.60 1.57
CA TRP A 131 5.64 -24.14 1.79
C TRP A 131 6.26 -23.35 0.63
N LEU A 132 7.37 -23.83 0.02
CA LEU A 132 7.96 -23.20 -1.16
C LEU A 132 7.06 -23.33 -2.39
N ARG A 133 6.37 -24.46 -2.52
CA ARG A 133 5.39 -24.67 -3.59
C ARG A 133 4.20 -23.72 -3.43
N ALA A 134 3.70 -23.52 -2.21
CA ALA A 134 2.61 -22.59 -1.94
C ALA A 134 3.03 -21.13 -2.23
N LEU A 135 4.21 -20.70 -1.76
CA LEU A 135 4.72 -19.35 -2.06
C LEU A 135 4.96 -19.13 -3.56
N GLY A 136 5.53 -20.14 -4.25
CA GLY A 136 5.76 -20.04 -5.69
C GLY A 136 4.46 -19.99 -6.48
N ALA A 137 3.46 -20.78 -6.12
CA ALA A 137 2.14 -20.75 -6.75
C ALA A 137 1.45 -19.38 -6.57
N GLN A 138 1.49 -18.84 -5.36
CA GLN A 138 0.97 -17.50 -5.07
C GLN A 138 1.72 -16.41 -5.86
N PHE A 139 3.05 -16.47 -5.90
CA PHE A 139 3.84 -15.51 -6.66
C PHE A 139 3.54 -15.57 -8.17
N ILE A 140 3.44 -16.76 -8.74
CA ILE A 140 3.11 -16.92 -10.16
C ILE A 140 1.70 -16.41 -10.44
N GLY A 141 0.72 -16.80 -9.67
CA GLY A 141 -0.67 -16.37 -9.84
C GLY A 141 -0.85 -14.86 -9.64
N ALA A 142 -0.23 -14.28 -8.62
CA ALA A 142 -0.41 -12.88 -8.26
C ALA A 142 0.48 -11.89 -9.05
N VAL A 143 1.63 -12.33 -9.56
CA VAL A 143 2.61 -11.44 -10.21
C VAL A 143 2.89 -11.84 -11.66
N VAL A 144 3.29 -13.09 -11.88
CA VAL A 144 3.76 -13.50 -13.22
C VAL A 144 2.61 -13.56 -14.22
N CYS A 145 1.48 -14.14 -13.83
CA CYS A 145 0.33 -14.26 -14.74
C CYS A 145 -0.23 -12.88 -15.16
N PRO A 146 -0.55 -11.95 -14.25
CA PRO A 146 -1.04 -10.63 -14.64
C PRO A 146 -0.06 -9.82 -15.49
N LEU A 147 1.25 -9.88 -15.16
CA LEU A 147 2.27 -9.21 -15.97
C LEU A 147 2.38 -9.81 -17.38
N THR A 148 2.38 -11.13 -17.47
CA THR A 148 2.44 -11.80 -18.77
C THR A 148 1.23 -11.44 -19.63
N ASP A 149 0.03 -11.50 -19.05
CA ASP A 149 -1.20 -11.16 -19.75
C ASP A 149 -1.24 -9.68 -20.17
N PHE A 150 -0.75 -8.79 -19.34
CA PHE A 150 -0.60 -7.38 -19.67
C PHE A 150 0.27 -7.18 -20.93
N PHE A 151 1.45 -7.82 -20.98
CA PHE A 151 2.36 -7.72 -22.12
C PHE A 151 1.83 -8.44 -23.37
N VAL A 152 1.14 -9.55 -23.20
CA VAL A 152 0.51 -10.27 -24.33
C VAL A 152 -0.61 -9.43 -24.97
N ARG A 153 -1.47 -8.80 -24.15
CA ARG A 153 -2.57 -7.97 -24.63
C ARG A 153 -2.12 -6.68 -25.31
N ASN A 154 -1.12 -6.01 -24.76
CA ASN A 154 -0.68 -4.69 -25.23
C ASN A 154 0.49 -4.76 -26.22
N GLY A 155 1.10 -5.93 -26.38
CA GLY A 155 2.37 -6.06 -27.07
C GLY A 155 3.57 -5.51 -26.28
N TRP A 156 4.77 -6.05 -26.53
CA TRP A 156 5.95 -5.74 -25.71
C TRP A 156 6.30 -4.24 -25.69
N ARG A 157 6.30 -3.58 -26.86
CA ARG A 157 6.68 -2.16 -26.96
C ARG A 157 5.70 -1.24 -26.21
N THR A 158 4.42 -1.38 -26.51
CA THR A 158 3.37 -0.56 -25.87
C THR A 158 3.29 -0.85 -24.38
N GLY A 159 3.33 -2.13 -23.98
CA GLY A 159 3.34 -2.54 -22.59
C GLY A 159 4.53 -1.96 -21.81
N ALA A 160 5.74 -2.01 -22.39
CA ALA A 160 6.92 -1.43 -21.75
C ALA A 160 6.83 0.09 -21.61
N LEU A 161 6.30 0.79 -22.61
CA LEU A 161 6.08 2.25 -22.53
C LEU A 161 5.05 2.62 -21.47
N ILE A 162 3.93 1.91 -21.39
CA ILE A 162 2.90 2.13 -20.37
C ILE A 162 3.51 1.88 -18.97
N PHE A 163 4.23 0.79 -18.82
CA PHE A 163 4.86 0.44 -17.55
C PHE A 163 5.89 1.50 -17.12
N ALA A 164 6.77 1.91 -18.04
CA ALA A 164 7.77 2.96 -17.78
C ALA A 164 7.10 4.30 -17.43
N PHE A 165 6.04 4.67 -18.12
CA PHE A 165 5.27 5.88 -17.83
C PHE A 165 4.67 5.84 -16.41
N ILE A 166 4.01 4.75 -16.04
CA ILE A 166 3.42 4.58 -14.70
C ILE A 166 4.51 4.65 -13.61
N CYS A 167 5.64 3.95 -13.82
CA CYS A 167 6.76 3.98 -12.87
C CYS A 167 7.34 5.39 -12.71
N THR A 168 7.58 6.10 -13.81
CA THR A 168 8.16 7.45 -13.77
C THR A 168 7.20 8.45 -13.13
N TYR A 169 5.92 8.39 -13.47
CA TYR A 169 4.89 9.24 -12.90
C TYR A 169 4.79 9.05 -11.37
N ARG A 170 4.70 7.80 -10.94
CA ARG A 170 4.61 7.45 -9.51
C ARG A 170 5.89 7.78 -8.73
N LEU A 171 7.06 7.61 -9.33
CA LEU A 171 8.33 7.93 -8.69
C LEU A 171 8.42 9.40 -8.29
N THR A 172 7.93 10.30 -9.13
CA THR A 172 7.91 11.75 -8.86
C THR A 172 7.07 12.07 -7.63
N ASP A 173 5.86 11.50 -7.53
CA ASP A 173 4.98 11.70 -6.38
C ASP A 173 5.58 11.15 -5.08
N TYR A 174 6.15 9.95 -5.12
CA TYR A 174 6.78 9.35 -3.95
C TYR A 174 8.03 10.11 -3.51
N ALA A 175 8.91 10.49 -4.44
CA ALA A 175 10.13 11.23 -4.12
C ALA A 175 9.79 12.59 -3.48
N GLY A 176 8.84 13.32 -4.06
CA GLY A 176 8.37 14.58 -3.49
C GLY A 176 7.73 14.42 -2.11
N GLY A 177 6.90 13.40 -1.93
CA GLY A 177 6.24 13.11 -0.65
C GLY A 177 7.21 12.75 0.48
N VAL A 178 8.23 11.94 0.18
CA VAL A 178 9.25 11.52 1.17
C VAL A 178 10.17 12.69 1.53
N MET A 179 10.61 13.48 0.55
CA MET A 179 11.54 14.59 0.76
C MET A 179 10.90 15.80 1.44
N ALA A 180 9.58 15.98 1.34
CA ALA A 180 8.89 17.15 1.89
C ALA A 180 9.09 17.31 3.41
N ASN A 181 8.95 16.22 4.18
CA ASN A 181 9.06 16.30 5.64
C ASN A 181 10.48 16.64 6.13
N PRO A 182 11.56 15.95 5.71
CA PRO A 182 12.92 16.36 6.00
C PRO A 182 13.19 17.82 5.60
N PHE A 183 12.77 18.22 4.40
CA PHE A 183 12.95 19.59 3.91
C PHE A 183 12.37 20.63 4.88
N TYR A 184 11.14 20.45 5.38
CA TYR A 184 10.54 21.39 6.32
C TYR A 184 11.30 21.45 7.66
N ILE A 185 11.74 20.33 8.19
CA ILE A 185 12.48 20.26 9.45
C ILE A 185 13.85 20.92 9.30
N ASP A 186 14.57 20.65 8.22
CA ASP A 186 15.88 21.26 7.93
C ASP A 186 15.82 22.77 7.77
N HIS A 187 14.66 23.30 7.30
CA HIS A 187 14.40 24.75 7.22
C HIS A 187 13.89 25.37 8.54
N GLY A 188 13.90 24.60 9.64
CA GLY A 188 13.58 25.10 10.97
C GLY A 188 12.09 25.12 11.34
N TYR A 189 11.22 24.50 10.54
CA TYR A 189 9.80 24.36 10.90
C TYR A 189 9.63 23.31 11.99
N THR A 190 8.84 23.63 13.00
CA THR A 190 8.49 22.69 14.06
C THR A 190 7.51 21.63 13.55
N LEU A 191 7.50 20.44 14.18
CA LEU A 191 6.55 19.37 13.84
C LEU A 191 5.09 19.86 13.90
N LYS A 192 4.77 20.72 14.85
CA LYS A 192 3.42 21.31 15.01
C LYS A 192 3.04 22.24 13.85
N GLN A 193 3.99 23.05 13.37
CA GLN A 193 3.78 23.89 12.19
C GLN A 193 3.61 23.05 10.93
N VAL A 194 4.43 22.04 10.72
CA VAL A 194 4.30 21.10 9.60
C VAL A 194 2.94 20.41 9.63
N ALA A 195 2.52 19.92 10.80
CA ALA A 195 1.21 19.28 10.95
C ALA A 195 0.05 20.22 10.61
N THR A 196 0.08 21.45 11.15
CA THR A 196 -1.04 22.40 11.02
C THR A 196 -1.09 23.02 9.64
N VAL A 197 0.03 23.57 9.15
CA VAL A 197 0.03 24.36 7.92
C VAL A 197 0.13 23.47 6.69
N VAL A 198 1.13 22.60 6.64
CA VAL A 198 1.42 21.85 5.42
C VAL A 198 0.39 20.74 5.18
N LYS A 199 0.05 19.98 6.24
CA LYS A 199 -0.83 18.83 6.09
C LYS A 199 -2.30 19.21 6.08
N PHE A 200 -2.71 20.17 6.91
CA PHE A 200 -4.10 20.61 6.97
C PHE A 200 -4.48 21.50 5.78
N PHE A 201 -3.73 22.60 5.56
CA PHE A 201 -4.00 23.48 4.43
C PHE A 201 -3.66 22.87 3.06
N GLY A 202 -2.61 22.01 2.99
CA GLY A 202 -2.28 21.28 1.78
C GLY A 202 -3.43 20.39 1.28
N LEU A 203 -4.27 19.84 2.19
CA LEU A 203 -5.46 19.13 1.78
C LEU A 203 -6.47 20.02 1.08
N PHE A 204 -6.79 21.18 1.66
CA PHE A 204 -7.74 22.11 1.05
C PHE A 204 -7.26 22.56 -0.33
N ALA A 205 -5.97 22.84 -0.48
CA ALA A 205 -5.37 23.20 -1.77
C ALA A 205 -5.42 22.07 -2.83
N THR A 206 -5.61 20.82 -2.42
CA THR A 206 -5.74 19.69 -3.37
C THR A 206 -7.19 19.32 -3.69
N LEU A 207 -8.17 19.94 -3.00
CA LEU A 207 -9.60 19.74 -3.26
C LEU A 207 -10.18 20.77 -4.22
N PHE A 208 -9.47 21.89 -4.43
CA PHE A 208 -9.80 22.97 -5.35
C PHE A 208 -8.76 23.10 -6.45
#